data_d6253fc01c2b20f687d785cefb24adf2
#
_entry.id   d6253fc01c2b20f687d785cefb24adf2
#
_cell.length_a   1.000
_cell.length_b   1.000
_cell.length_c   1.000
_cell.angle_alpha   90.00
_cell.angle_beta   90.00
_cell.angle_gamma   90.00
#
_symmetry.space_group_name_H-M   'P 1'
#
loop_
_entity.id
_entity.type
_entity.pdbx_description
1 polymer ?
#
loop_
_entity_poly.entity_id
_entity_poly.type
_entity_poly.pdbx_seq_one_letter_code
_entity_poly.pdbx_strand_id
1 'polypeptide(L)'
;MLAYVSQPQDPANYAMSNIDFIHNHETFLSLWQRACACAQTLAVTPVLDSLHFDSSNIGTQVFRDLVRDIANFKGTGEFAVIVLNPDPFSYFHFHFGKYPGFIFKAHRNDDDFFEILMMDPGDSPADAIGLYSEQYVVLPIPGDWFMYADRGWDGGTGVLSGPTDVMTFVRETFAFYENPDKASESSCIKNERGKVPPS
;
A
#
# COMPACT_ATOMS: atom_id res chain seq x y z
N MET A 1 -7.92 -42.48 29.06
CA MET A 1 -7.76 -42.12 27.65
C MET A 1 -9.00 -41.33 27.26
N LEU A 2 -8.94 -40.01 27.42
CA LEU A 2 -10.06 -39.09 27.13
C LEU A 2 -9.88 -38.57 25.70
N ALA A 3 -10.82 -38.88 24.83
CA ALA A 3 -10.83 -38.42 23.45
C ALA A 3 -11.15 -36.90 23.44
N TYR A 4 -10.26 -36.10 22.88
CA TYR A 4 -10.45 -34.68 22.61
C TYR A 4 -11.39 -34.56 21.40
N VAL A 5 -12.65 -34.27 21.67
CA VAL A 5 -13.64 -33.96 20.63
C VAL A 5 -13.41 -32.49 20.25
N SER A 6 -12.76 -32.24 19.11
CA SER A 6 -12.72 -30.94 18.49
C SER A 6 -14.14 -30.51 18.09
N GLN A 7 -14.65 -29.45 18.68
CA GLN A 7 -15.88 -28.83 18.23
C GLN A 7 -15.71 -28.33 16.79
N PRO A 8 -16.69 -28.56 15.90
CA PRO A 8 -16.67 -27.95 14.59
C PRO A 8 -16.77 -26.43 14.76
N GLN A 9 -15.78 -25.68 14.26
CA GLN A 9 -15.85 -24.24 14.15
C GLN A 9 -17.00 -23.89 13.22
N ASP A 10 -17.90 -23.08 13.71
CA ASP A 10 -19.09 -22.61 13.02
C ASP A 10 -18.66 -21.78 11.79
N PRO A 11 -18.96 -22.19 10.54
CA PRO A 11 -18.55 -21.46 9.34
C PRO A 11 -19.31 -20.13 9.13
N ALA A 12 -20.22 -19.77 10.05
CA ALA A 12 -21.09 -18.60 9.90
C ALA A 12 -20.49 -17.27 10.39
N ASN A 13 -19.24 -17.22 10.83
CA ASN A 13 -18.66 -16.00 11.43
C ASN A 13 -17.47 -15.40 10.66
N TYR A 14 -17.26 -15.78 9.41
CA TYR A 14 -16.52 -14.95 8.49
C TYR A 14 -17.49 -13.89 7.98
N ALA A 15 -17.63 -12.80 8.74
CA ALA A 15 -18.11 -11.56 8.17
C ALA A 15 -17.12 -11.22 7.05
N MET A 16 -17.52 -11.48 5.79
CA MET A 16 -16.75 -11.12 4.61
C MET A 16 -16.34 -9.66 4.79
N SER A 17 -15.06 -9.39 4.67
CA SER A 17 -14.54 -8.05 4.78
C SER A 17 -15.30 -7.19 3.77
N ASN A 18 -15.97 -6.12 4.22
CA ASN A 18 -16.67 -5.18 3.34
C ASN A 18 -15.67 -4.31 2.55
N ILE A 19 -14.49 -4.83 2.26
CA ILE A 19 -13.52 -4.19 1.37
C ILE A 19 -13.72 -4.78 0.01
N ASP A 20 -13.85 -3.90 -0.96
CA ASP A 20 -13.90 -4.26 -2.35
C ASP A 20 -13.10 -3.25 -3.17
N PHE A 21 -12.76 -3.66 -4.37
CA PHE A 21 -12.19 -2.77 -5.37
C PHE A 21 -13.17 -1.65 -5.73
N ILE A 22 -12.65 -0.54 -6.20
CA ILE A 22 -13.47 0.61 -6.57
C ILE A 22 -14.29 0.30 -7.82
N HIS A 23 -15.63 0.37 -7.71
CA HIS A 23 -16.56 0.22 -8.83
C HIS A 23 -16.96 1.56 -9.46
N ASN A 24 -17.01 2.62 -8.63
CA ASN A 24 -17.45 3.91 -9.10
C ASN A 24 -16.38 4.58 -9.97
N HIS A 25 -16.73 4.86 -11.22
CA HIS A 25 -15.82 5.46 -12.20
C HIS A 25 -15.29 6.84 -11.77
N GLU A 26 -16.17 7.71 -11.27
CA GLU A 26 -15.77 9.07 -10.91
C GLU A 26 -14.82 9.06 -9.69
N THR A 27 -15.10 8.22 -8.71
CA THR A 27 -14.23 8.02 -7.55
C THR A 27 -12.86 7.52 -7.98
N PHE A 28 -12.81 6.45 -8.80
CA PHE A 28 -11.56 5.92 -9.27
C PHE A 28 -10.79 6.93 -10.13
N LEU A 29 -11.45 7.56 -11.09
CA LEU A 29 -10.82 8.55 -11.98
C LEU A 29 -10.19 9.70 -11.19
N SER A 30 -10.88 10.23 -10.18
CA SER A 30 -10.36 11.28 -9.32
C SER A 30 -9.09 10.85 -8.57
N LEU A 31 -9.08 9.65 -7.98
CA LEU A 31 -7.93 9.12 -7.27
C LEU A 31 -6.79 8.77 -8.22
N TRP A 32 -7.10 8.21 -9.38
CA TRP A 32 -6.11 7.88 -10.41
C TRP A 32 -5.43 9.14 -10.98
N GLN A 33 -6.18 10.20 -11.24
CA GLN A 33 -5.61 11.48 -11.66
C GLN A 33 -4.65 12.07 -10.62
N ARG A 34 -5.01 11.99 -9.33
CA ARG A 34 -4.10 12.38 -8.24
C ARG A 34 -2.86 11.51 -8.22
N ALA A 35 -3.01 10.19 -8.35
CA ALA A 35 -1.90 9.25 -8.38
C ALA A 35 -0.96 9.51 -9.56
N CYS A 36 -1.50 9.76 -10.76
CA CYS A 36 -0.70 10.15 -11.93
C CYS A 36 0.04 11.48 -11.71
N ALA A 37 -0.59 12.47 -11.09
CA ALA A 37 0.05 13.75 -10.77
C ALA A 37 1.21 13.56 -9.78
N CYS A 38 1.06 12.69 -8.76
CA CYS A 38 2.14 12.33 -7.85
C CYS A 38 3.32 11.69 -8.58
N ALA A 39 3.06 10.70 -9.43
CA ALA A 39 4.11 10.04 -10.22
C ALA A 39 4.83 11.02 -11.18
N GLN A 40 4.07 11.91 -11.83
CA GLN A 40 4.64 12.93 -12.70
C GLN A 40 5.52 13.94 -11.96
N THR A 41 5.15 14.31 -10.74
CA THR A 41 5.95 15.22 -9.91
C THR A 41 7.33 14.64 -9.65
N LEU A 42 7.44 13.34 -9.38
CA LEU A 42 8.74 12.68 -9.18
C LEU A 42 9.61 12.68 -10.43
N ALA A 43 9.00 12.59 -11.62
CA ALA A 43 9.73 12.56 -12.88
C ALA A 43 10.28 13.94 -13.30
N VAL A 44 9.62 15.04 -12.90
CA VAL A 44 9.92 16.40 -13.39
C VAL A 44 10.72 17.22 -12.38
N THR A 45 10.50 16.98 -11.10
CA THR A 45 11.16 17.74 -10.03
C THR A 45 11.94 16.75 -9.17
N PRO A 46 13.28 16.88 -9.05
CA PRO A 46 13.99 16.17 -8.01
C PRO A 46 13.34 16.56 -6.69
N VAL A 47 12.62 15.63 -6.09
CA VAL A 47 11.92 15.89 -4.83
C VAL A 47 13.00 16.11 -3.79
N LEU A 48 13.15 17.35 -3.35
CA LEU A 48 14.20 17.78 -2.43
C LEU A 48 14.15 17.03 -1.10
N ASP A 49 12.97 16.49 -0.74
CA ASP A 49 12.77 15.70 0.47
C ASP A 49 11.97 14.43 0.14
N SER A 50 12.68 13.35 -0.17
CA SER A 50 12.11 12.05 -0.45
C SER A 50 12.87 10.95 0.28
N LEU A 51 12.16 9.85 0.58
CA LEU A 51 12.71 8.64 1.16
C LEU A 51 12.44 7.48 0.21
N HIS A 52 13.42 6.59 0.07
CA HIS A 52 13.35 5.47 -0.87
C HIS A 52 13.20 4.15 -0.14
N PHE A 53 12.47 3.22 -0.72
CA PHE A 53 12.23 1.88 -0.18
C PHE A 53 12.14 0.85 -1.31
N ASP A 54 12.21 -0.43 -0.96
CA ASP A 54 11.97 -1.51 -1.90
C ASP A 54 10.47 -1.60 -2.22
N SER A 55 10.11 -1.47 -3.48
CA SER A 55 8.71 -1.44 -3.93
C SER A 55 7.93 -2.73 -3.64
N SER A 56 8.63 -3.86 -3.42
CA SER A 56 8.00 -5.13 -3.03
C SER A 56 7.42 -5.13 -1.61
N ASN A 57 7.76 -4.10 -0.82
CA ASN A 57 7.32 -4.01 0.58
C ASN A 57 5.82 -3.79 0.77
N ILE A 58 5.05 -3.45 -0.27
CA ILE A 58 3.59 -3.26 -0.15
C ILE A 58 2.87 -4.44 0.53
N GLY A 59 3.36 -5.65 0.31
CA GLY A 59 2.83 -6.88 0.92
C GLY A 59 3.40 -7.20 2.31
N THR A 60 4.05 -6.27 2.99
CA THR A 60 4.66 -6.52 4.30
C THR A 60 3.93 -5.81 5.44
N GLN A 61 4.00 -6.41 6.64
CA GLN A 61 3.46 -5.79 7.87
C GLN A 61 4.10 -4.43 8.15
N VAL A 62 5.41 -4.31 7.90
CA VAL A 62 6.14 -3.05 8.14
C VAL A 62 5.62 -1.92 7.25
N PHE A 63 5.28 -2.21 5.99
CA PHE A 63 4.65 -1.24 5.09
C PHE A 63 3.26 -0.83 5.60
N ARG A 64 2.47 -1.81 6.01
CA ARG A 64 1.13 -1.56 6.56
C ARG A 64 1.20 -0.70 7.83
N ASP A 65 2.15 -1.00 8.73
CA ASP A 65 2.39 -0.21 9.93
C ASP A 65 2.80 1.23 9.59
N LEU A 66 3.70 1.41 8.62
CA LEU A 66 4.13 2.72 8.17
C LEU A 66 2.96 3.57 7.67
N VAL A 67 2.13 3.04 6.77
CA VAL A 67 0.98 3.76 6.23
C VAL A 67 -0.02 4.11 7.33
N ARG A 68 -0.30 3.19 8.25
CA ARG A 68 -1.17 3.41 9.40
C ARG A 68 -0.64 4.50 10.32
N ASP A 69 0.65 4.47 10.59
CA ASP A 69 1.27 5.42 11.50
C ASP A 69 1.35 6.83 10.92
N ILE A 70 1.62 6.97 9.61
CA ILE A 70 1.52 8.27 8.95
C ILE A 70 0.06 8.77 8.97
N ALA A 71 -0.90 7.90 8.68
CA ALA A 71 -2.32 8.26 8.71
C ALA A 71 -2.74 8.72 10.12
N ASN A 72 -2.31 8.03 11.17
CA ASN A 72 -2.56 8.42 12.55
C ASN A 72 -1.88 9.75 12.91
N PHE A 73 -0.63 9.93 12.52
CA PHE A 73 0.12 11.16 12.73
C PHE A 73 -0.55 12.39 12.10
N LYS A 74 -1.06 12.22 10.87
CA LYS A 74 -1.78 13.29 10.14
C LYS A 74 -3.26 13.39 10.50
N GLY A 75 -3.79 12.47 11.30
CA GLY A 75 -5.22 12.41 11.62
C GLY A 75 -6.10 12.06 10.42
N THR A 76 -5.54 11.36 9.42
CA THR A 76 -6.28 10.90 8.24
C THR A 76 -6.86 9.52 8.50
N GLY A 77 -8.18 9.34 8.27
CA GLY A 77 -8.87 8.07 8.54
C GLY A 77 -8.75 7.04 7.44
N GLU A 78 -8.41 7.46 6.22
CA GLU A 78 -8.44 6.60 5.02
C GLU A 78 -7.25 6.89 4.10
N PHE A 79 -6.85 5.85 3.38
CA PHE A 79 -5.90 5.95 2.27
C PHE A 79 -6.36 5.07 1.11
N ALA A 80 -5.88 5.38 -0.09
CA ALA A 80 -6.12 4.58 -1.28
C ALA A 80 -4.83 3.93 -1.76
N VAL A 81 -4.96 2.72 -2.31
CA VAL A 81 -3.96 2.09 -3.16
C VAL A 81 -4.50 2.11 -4.59
N ILE A 82 -3.78 2.70 -5.51
CA ILE A 82 -4.18 2.88 -6.91
C ILE A 82 -3.10 2.32 -7.82
N VAL A 83 -3.45 1.34 -8.63
CA VAL A 83 -2.58 0.76 -9.65
C VAL A 83 -2.55 1.68 -10.87
N LEU A 84 -1.35 1.95 -11.39
CA LEU A 84 -1.12 2.74 -12.60
C LEU A 84 -0.77 1.85 -13.80
N ASN A 85 -0.06 0.77 -13.55
CA ASN A 85 0.34 -0.21 -14.56
C ASN A 85 0.21 -1.63 -13.99
N PRO A 86 -0.50 -2.56 -14.67
CA PRO A 86 -1.16 -2.44 -15.98
C PRO A 86 -2.25 -1.37 -16.04
N ASP A 87 -2.57 -0.90 -17.26
CA ASP A 87 -3.57 0.16 -17.48
C ASP A 87 -4.91 -0.20 -16.85
N PRO A 88 -5.43 0.61 -15.91
CA PRO A 88 -6.63 0.26 -15.16
C PRO A 88 -7.92 0.26 -15.98
N PHE A 89 -7.97 0.97 -17.10
CA PHE A 89 -9.19 1.12 -17.91
C PHE A 89 -9.27 0.08 -19.00
N SER A 90 -8.18 -0.12 -19.75
CA SER A 90 -8.16 -1.03 -20.89
C SER A 90 -7.98 -2.49 -20.51
N TYR A 91 -7.40 -2.77 -19.33
CA TYR A 91 -7.19 -4.13 -18.85
C TYR A 91 -8.18 -4.50 -17.74
N PHE A 92 -8.05 -3.93 -16.54
CA PHE A 92 -8.83 -4.37 -15.38
C PHE A 92 -10.33 -4.06 -15.51
N HIS A 93 -10.68 -2.82 -15.78
CA HIS A 93 -12.10 -2.44 -15.88
C HIS A 93 -12.79 -3.12 -17.06
N PHE A 94 -12.10 -3.28 -18.18
CA PHE A 94 -12.64 -3.96 -19.35
C PHE A 94 -12.99 -5.43 -19.04
N HIS A 95 -12.13 -6.14 -18.33
CA HIS A 95 -12.33 -7.57 -18.04
C HIS A 95 -13.22 -7.83 -16.83
N PHE A 96 -13.14 -7.00 -15.78
CA PHE A 96 -13.74 -7.31 -14.48
C PHE A 96 -14.85 -6.34 -14.05
N GLY A 97 -15.04 -5.22 -14.73
CA GLY A 97 -16.01 -4.19 -14.32
C GLY A 97 -15.66 -3.44 -13.04
N LYS A 98 -14.48 -3.69 -12.50
CA LYS A 98 -13.91 -3.05 -11.30
C LYS A 98 -12.56 -2.43 -11.67
N TYR A 99 -12.12 -1.46 -10.88
CA TYR A 99 -10.82 -0.82 -11.07
C TYR A 99 -9.77 -1.42 -10.11
N PRO A 100 -8.50 -1.51 -10.52
CA PRO A 100 -7.43 -2.03 -9.69
C PRO A 100 -6.99 -0.99 -8.64
N GLY A 101 -7.82 -0.78 -7.67
CA GLY A 101 -7.58 0.12 -6.55
C GLY A 101 -8.64 -0.03 -5.49
N PHE A 102 -8.29 0.31 -4.26
CA PHE A 102 -9.19 0.24 -3.12
C PHE A 102 -8.94 1.37 -2.13
N ILE A 103 -9.95 1.67 -1.35
CA ILE A 103 -9.89 2.63 -0.23
C ILE A 103 -9.90 1.84 1.06
N PHE A 104 -8.90 2.10 1.92
CA PHE A 104 -8.71 1.37 3.15
C PHE A 104 -8.75 2.31 4.36
N LYS A 105 -9.48 1.92 5.41
CA LYS A 105 -9.48 2.66 6.67
C LYS A 105 -8.23 2.33 7.48
N ALA A 106 -7.51 3.35 7.94
CA ALA A 106 -6.23 3.19 8.62
C ALA A 106 -6.30 2.29 9.87
N HIS A 107 -7.43 2.33 10.60
CA HIS A 107 -7.65 1.57 11.83
C HIS A 107 -8.21 0.15 11.62
N ARG A 108 -8.46 -0.23 10.37
CA ARG A 108 -9.01 -1.55 10.05
C ARG A 108 -7.97 -2.66 10.27
N ASN A 109 -8.47 -3.90 10.42
CA ASN A 109 -7.63 -5.09 10.57
C ASN A 109 -6.62 -5.23 9.43
N ASP A 110 -5.39 -5.61 9.77
CA ASP A 110 -4.31 -5.77 8.80
C ASP A 110 -4.55 -7.00 7.89
N ASP A 111 -5.21 -8.04 8.39
CA ASP A 111 -5.57 -9.22 7.58
C ASP A 111 -6.45 -8.83 6.38
N ASP A 112 -7.38 -7.91 6.58
CA ASP A 112 -8.24 -7.39 5.52
C ASP A 112 -7.42 -6.67 4.43
N PHE A 113 -6.33 -5.98 4.81
CA PHE A 113 -5.43 -5.32 3.87
C PHE A 113 -4.68 -6.34 3.01
N PHE A 114 -4.15 -7.38 3.64
CA PHE A 114 -3.42 -8.43 2.92
C PHE A 114 -4.36 -9.27 2.06
N GLU A 115 -5.58 -9.51 2.52
CA GLU A 115 -6.59 -10.22 1.73
C GLU A 115 -6.86 -9.51 0.39
N ILE A 116 -7.16 -8.19 0.42
CA ILE A 116 -7.45 -7.46 -0.82
C ILE A 116 -6.24 -7.34 -1.74
N LEU A 117 -5.02 -7.26 -1.19
CA LEU A 117 -3.80 -7.27 -2.00
C LEU A 117 -3.59 -8.61 -2.74
N MET A 118 -4.10 -9.70 -2.20
CA MET A 118 -3.98 -11.04 -2.78
C MET A 118 -5.12 -11.38 -3.73
N MET A 119 -6.06 -10.46 -3.96
CA MET A 119 -7.18 -10.63 -4.89
C MET A 119 -6.98 -9.78 -6.14
N ASP A 120 -7.51 -10.24 -7.25
CA ASP A 120 -7.72 -9.42 -8.43
C ASP A 120 -9.13 -8.77 -8.41
N PRO A 121 -9.41 -7.77 -9.24
CA PRO A 121 -10.75 -7.22 -9.37
C PRO A 121 -11.82 -8.23 -9.80
N GLY A 122 -11.45 -9.37 -10.34
CA GLY A 122 -12.33 -10.48 -10.71
C GLY A 122 -12.58 -11.51 -9.59
N ASP A 123 -12.22 -11.20 -8.37
CA ASP A 123 -12.37 -12.06 -7.18
C ASP A 123 -11.56 -13.39 -7.28
N SER A 124 -10.44 -13.38 -7.98
CA SER A 124 -9.52 -14.49 -8.18
C SER A 124 -8.11 -14.11 -7.71
N PRO A 125 -7.27 -15.04 -7.29
CA PRO A 125 -5.86 -14.76 -7.03
C PRO A 125 -4.99 -14.71 -8.30
N ALA A 126 -5.57 -14.88 -9.49
CA ALA A 126 -4.81 -15.03 -10.72
C ALA A 126 -4.05 -13.75 -11.11
N ASP A 127 -4.68 -12.59 -10.93
CA ASP A 127 -4.12 -11.28 -11.23
C ASP A 127 -4.12 -10.39 -9.97
N ALA A 128 -3.71 -10.96 -8.82
CA ALA A 128 -3.67 -10.28 -7.53
C ALA A 128 -2.88 -8.97 -7.62
N ILE A 129 -3.49 -7.85 -7.26
CA ILE A 129 -2.90 -6.53 -7.47
C ILE A 129 -1.59 -6.33 -6.69
N GLY A 130 -1.47 -6.94 -5.51
CA GLY A 130 -0.23 -6.90 -4.71
C GLY A 130 0.93 -7.66 -5.33
N LEU A 131 0.68 -8.58 -6.27
CA LEU A 131 1.69 -9.40 -6.94
C LEU A 131 2.01 -8.91 -8.36
N TYR A 132 0.99 -8.49 -9.12
CA TYR A 132 1.12 -8.21 -10.55
C TYR A 132 1.11 -6.73 -10.91
N SER A 133 0.82 -5.83 -9.94
CA SER A 133 0.95 -4.40 -10.19
C SER A 133 2.42 -4.02 -10.36
N GLU A 134 2.76 -3.46 -11.52
CA GLU A 134 4.11 -2.97 -11.77
C GLU A 134 4.29 -1.57 -11.16
N GLN A 135 3.28 -0.71 -11.30
CA GLN A 135 3.30 0.64 -10.77
C GLN A 135 2.05 0.92 -9.95
N TYR A 136 2.24 1.43 -8.75
CA TYR A 136 1.13 1.81 -7.87
C TYR A 136 1.45 3.06 -7.05
N VAL A 137 0.40 3.70 -6.58
CA VAL A 137 0.49 4.83 -5.66
C VAL A 137 -0.36 4.57 -4.44
N VAL A 138 0.18 4.87 -3.26
CA VAL A 138 -0.57 4.96 -2.01
C VAL A 138 -0.71 6.43 -1.66
N LEU A 139 -1.93 6.87 -1.39
CA LEU A 139 -2.20 8.27 -1.05
C LEU A 139 -3.31 8.39 0.00
N PRO A 140 -3.23 9.38 0.92
CA PRO A 140 -4.24 9.61 1.94
C PRO A 140 -5.54 10.19 1.36
N ILE A 141 -6.64 10.03 2.10
CA ILE A 141 -7.93 10.63 1.76
C ILE A 141 -8.50 11.33 3.00
N PRO A 142 -8.45 12.66 3.06
CA PRO A 142 -7.61 13.60 2.29
C PRO A 142 -6.15 13.62 2.79
N GLY A 143 -5.25 14.31 2.07
CA GLY A 143 -3.90 14.55 2.55
C GLY A 143 -2.89 14.89 1.45
N ASP A 144 -1.66 15.13 1.86
CA ASP A 144 -0.59 15.78 1.11
C ASP A 144 0.72 14.96 1.02
N TRP A 145 0.70 13.71 1.48
CA TRP A 145 1.79 12.75 1.29
C TRP A 145 1.40 11.67 0.28
N PHE A 146 2.37 11.00 -0.27
CA PHE A 146 2.13 9.84 -1.12
C PHE A 146 3.34 8.89 -1.15
N MET A 147 3.08 7.64 -1.52
CA MET A 147 4.10 6.68 -1.90
C MET A 147 3.85 6.28 -3.35
N TYR A 148 4.89 6.33 -4.15
CA TYR A 148 4.91 5.79 -5.51
C TYR A 148 5.87 4.61 -5.55
N ALA A 149 5.52 3.55 -6.24
CA ALA A 149 6.42 2.43 -6.46
C ALA A 149 6.37 1.96 -7.91
N ASP A 150 7.55 1.65 -8.42
CA ASP A 150 7.75 0.97 -9.69
C ASP A 150 8.50 -0.32 -9.40
N ARG A 151 7.84 -1.45 -9.63
CA ARG A 151 8.38 -2.75 -9.24
C ARG A 151 9.35 -3.31 -10.26
N GLY A 152 9.16 -3.06 -11.55
CA GLY A 152 10.01 -3.62 -12.59
C GLY A 152 10.26 -5.13 -12.44
N TRP A 153 11.01 -5.72 -13.36
CA TRP A 153 11.38 -7.17 -13.26
C TRP A 153 12.50 -7.45 -12.25
N ASP A 154 13.29 -6.44 -11.86
CA ASP A 154 14.51 -6.60 -11.05
C ASP A 154 14.38 -6.09 -9.60
N GLY A 155 13.16 -6.01 -9.07
CA GLY A 155 12.92 -5.41 -7.77
C GLY A 155 13.03 -3.88 -7.86
N GLY A 156 11.90 -3.22 -7.95
CA GLY A 156 11.85 -1.78 -8.18
C GLY A 156 12.01 -0.96 -6.92
N THR A 157 12.15 0.33 -7.13
CA THR A 157 12.27 1.32 -6.06
C THR A 157 10.94 2.01 -5.80
N GLY A 158 10.61 2.16 -4.54
CA GLY A 158 9.52 3.02 -4.08
C GLY A 158 10.05 4.34 -3.55
N VAL A 159 9.21 5.36 -3.60
CA VAL A 159 9.48 6.71 -3.08
C VAL A 159 8.35 7.14 -2.17
N LEU A 160 8.67 7.57 -0.96
CA LEU A 160 7.76 8.31 -0.09
C LEU A 160 8.10 9.80 -0.21
N SER A 161 7.10 10.62 -0.44
CA SER A 161 7.20 12.08 -0.46
C SER A 161 6.02 12.70 0.27
N GLY A 162 6.25 13.83 0.91
CA GLY A 162 5.24 14.55 1.69
C GLY A 162 5.80 15.82 2.31
N PRO A 163 4.98 16.49 3.13
CA PRO A 163 5.41 17.68 3.86
C PRO A 163 6.50 17.34 4.90
N THR A 164 7.27 18.34 5.28
CA THR A 164 8.43 18.19 6.17
C THR A 164 8.10 17.49 7.48
N ASP A 165 6.93 17.73 8.07
CA ASP A 165 6.49 17.10 9.31
C ASP A 165 6.33 15.58 9.15
N VAL A 166 5.73 15.13 8.04
CA VAL A 166 5.62 13.69 7.70
C VAL A 166 7.00 13.09 7.48
N MET A 167 7.85 13.76 6.70
CA MET A 167 9.18 13.25 6.38
C MET A 167 10.06 13.13 7.62
N THR A 168 9.98 14.10 8.54
CA THR A 168 10.66 14.04 9.84
C THR A 168 10.15 12.87 10.68
N PHE A 169 8.82 12.78 10.84
CA PHE A 169 8.19 11.68 11.60
C PHE A 169 8.64 10.30 11.09
N VAL A 170 8.65 10.13 9.77
CA VAL A 170 9.01 8.84 9.17
C VAL A 170 10.49 8.51 9.39
N ARG A 171 11.41 9.49 9.25
CA ARG A 171 12.83 9.28 9.52
C ARG A 171 13.10 8.87 10.97
N GLU A 172 12.37 9.44 11.91
CA GLU A 172 12.50 9.12 13.34
C GLU A 172 11.90 7.75 13.71
N THR A 173 10.95 7.27 12.91
CA THR A 173 10.17 6.06 13.25
C THR A 173 10.61 4.84 12.46
N PHE A 174 11.00 5.01 11.20
CA PHE A 174 11.33 3.94 10.26
C PHE A 174 12.68 4.18 9.61
N ALA A 175 13.40 3.08 9.31
CA ALA A 175 14.64 3.16 8.55
C ALA A 175 14.32 3.18 7.05
N PHE A 176 14.66 4.29 6.41
CA PHE A 176 14.57 4.48 4.96
C PHE A 176 15.94 4.70 4.35
N TYR A 177 16.01 4.47 3.05
CA TYR A 177 17.19 4.74 2.26
C TYR A 177 17.03 6.10 1.55
N GLU A 178 18.00 6.98 1.73
CA GLU A 178 18.03 8.26 1.02
C GLU A 178 18.51 8.11 -0.43
N ASN A 179 19.21 7.02 -0.74
CA ASN A 179 19.70 6.72 -2.07
C ASN A 179 18.87 5.61 -2.72
N PRO A 180 18.25 5.84 -3.90
CA PRO A 180 17.46 4.85 -4.60
C PRO A 180 18.25 3.57 -4.95
N ASP A 181 19.55 3.68 -5.26
CA ASP A 181 20.38 2.53 -5.57
C ASP A 181 20.55 1.58 -4.37
N LYS A 182 20.47 2.12 -3.16
CA LYS A 182 20.52 1.30 -1.93
C LYS A 182 19.17 0.73 -1.52
N ALA A 183 18.08 1.33 -1.96
CA ALA A 183 16.74 0.81 -1.67
C ALA A 183 16.50 -0.54 -2.32
N SER A 184 17.08 -0.77 -3.49
CA SER A 184 17.01 -2.05 -4.21
C SER A 184 17.85 -3.17 -3.57
N GLU A 185 18.83 -2.81 -2.74
CA GLU A 185 19.71 -3.79 -2.06
C GLU A 185 19.08 -4.37 -0.77
N SER A 186 17.98 -3.78 -0.29
CA SER A 186 17.36 -4.18 0.97
C SER A 186 15.91 -4.62 0.78
N SER A 187 15.65 -5.84 1.19
CA SER A 187 14.35 -6.48 1.01
C SER A 187 13.24 -6.02 1.97
N CYS A 188 13.47 -5.05 2.87
CA CYS A 188 12.42 -4.60 3.79
C CYS A 188 12.67 -3.22 4.41
N ILE A 189 11.58 -2.49 4.61
CA ILE A 189 11.50 -1.33 5.50
C ILE A 189 11.71 -1.84 6.93
N LYS A 190 12.64 -1.25 7.68
CA LYS A 190 12.91 -1.64 9.06
C LYS A 190 12.18 -0.72 10.00
N ASN A 191 11.38 -1.28 10.89
CA ASN A 191 10.78 -0.53 11.98
C ASN A 191 11.78 -0.50 13.16
N GLU A 192 12.24 0.67 13.56
CA GLU A 192 13.21 0.83 14.66
C GLU A 192 12.60 0.78 16.06
N ARG A 193 11.28 0.69 16.20
CA ARG A 193 10.59 0.63 17.51
C ARG A 193 10.97 -0.58 18.38
N GLY A 194 11.67 -1.56 17.84
CA GLY A 194 12.12 -2.75 18.58
C GLY A 194 13.45 -2.61 19.33
N LYS A 195 14.14 -1.48 19.22
CA LYS A 195 15.36 -1.24 20.00
C LYS A 195 14.98 -0.77 21.40
N VAL A 196 14.90 -1.72 22.33
CA VAL A 196 14.95 -1.42 23.77
C VAL A 196 16.29 -0.74 24.03
N PRO A 197 16.33 0.47 24.61
CA PRO A 197 17.60 1.09 24.94
C PRO A 197 18.38 0.16 25.88
N PRO A 198 19.69 0.03 25.73
CA PRO A 198 20.50 -0.78 26.63
C PRO A 198 20.35 -0.22 28.05
N SER A 199 20.01 -1.10 28.98
CA SER A 199 19.91 -0.87 30.40
C SER A 199 21.27 -0.49 31.01
#